data_f3ec22adb1923cb96190ce1e79fb44f6
#
_entry.id   f3ec22adb1923cb96190ce1e79fb44f6
#
_cell.length_a   1.000
_cell.length_b   1.000
_cell.length_c   1.000
_cell.angle_alpha   90.00
_cell.angle_beta   90.00
_cell.angle_gamma   90.00
#
_symmetry.space_group_name_H-M   'P 1'
#
loop_
_entity.id
_entity.type
_entity.pdbx_description
1 polymer ?
#
loop_
_entity_poly.entity_id
_entity_poly.type
_entity_poly.pdbx_seq_one_letter_code
_entity_poly.pdbx_strand_id
1 'polypeptide(L)'
;MARIEESRRTYIEELATNPRVNLMVLSERIDIVFHEDESEVSLAEKIAEKLYDTPQLITKLLQQEAIEFLLQCWDMEGESLIAEMYAREIEQIPFLGFLSYEDDSILLNIEAKDNFFFSLKSRRVQEELEEGTRLENILFGMLFLYGILDIYECCQMIQEEMFPELTYDELEEFILLRIVFWQSGILLRNQMNSRLLLASREVENRNEVFIQWSLREDLSWKRYSEDEYKNLALGNGIGGWDGIPELYDFVMKNIENDQYKVMMIVKSLVVKIQNGLTYEEITSAYVNLLDEEDKEHQRILCELIRTLYKTVPLYSLKGHTRTEVEEESQEARFHVIQGGKE
;
A
#
# COMPACT_ATOMS: atom_id res chain seq x y z
N MET A 1 -1.15 23.00 -17.44
CA MET A 1 -1.77 23.89 -16.43
C MET A 1 -3.25 23.68 -16.55
N ALA A 2 -3.88 23.18 -15.50
CA ALA A 2 -5.33 23.07 -15.47
C ALA A 2 -5.94 24.37 -14.94
N ARG A 3 -7.08 24.78 -15.51
CA ARG A 3 -7.85 25.95 -15.07
C ARG A 3 -8.84 25.47 -14.00
N ILE A 4 -9.01 26.23 -12.93
CA ILE A 4 -9.97 25.91 -11.89
C ILE A 4 -11.25 26.69 -12.15
N GLU A 5 -12.36 25.98 -12.29
CA GLU A 5 -13.70 26.53 -12.58
C GLU A 5 -14.74 25.90 -11.65
N GLU A 6 -15.90 26.56 -11.49
CA GLU A 6 -17.00 26.00 -10.70
C GLU A 6 -17.78 24.95 -11.49
N SER A 7 -18.10 23.80 -10.86
CA SER A 7 -19.05 22.84 -11.41
C SER A 7 -20.47 23.39 -11.39
N ARG A 8 -21.24 23.09 -12.45
CA ARG A 8 -22.67 23.43 -12.52
C ARG A 8 -23.59 22.39 -11.87
N ARG A 9 -23.01 21.25 -11.42
CA ARG A 9 -23.75 20.16 -10.80
C ARG A 9 -23.83 20.37 -9.29
N THR A 10 -24.93 19.93 -8.69
CA THR A 10 -25.03 19.78 -7.25
C THR A 10 -24.08 18.67 -6.76
N TYR A 11 -23.82 18.62 -5.46
CA TYR A 11 -22.95 17.56 -4.89
C TYR A 11 -23.49 16.16 -5.15
N ILE A 12 -24.82 15.98 -5.03
CA ILE A 12 -25.49 14.72 -5.32
C ILE A 12 -25.37 14.33 -6.80
N GLU A 13 -25.59 15.29 -7.72
CA GLU A 13 -25.42 15.06 -9.14
C GLU A 13 -23.99 14.68 -9.51
N GLU A 14 -22.98 15.28 -8.87
CA GLU A 14 -21.58 14.93 -9.09
C GLU A 14 -21.27 13.49 -8.58
N LEU A 15 -21.71 13.16 -7.37
CA LEU A 15 -21.60 11.79 -6.84
C LEU A 15 -22.29 10.75 -7.74
N ALA A 16 -23.48 11.07 -8.27
CA ALA A 16 -24.28 10.19 -9.12
C ALA A 16 -23.64 9.95 -10.52
N THR A 17 -22.56 10.68 -10.88
CA THR A 17 -21.78 10.36 -12.09
C THR A 17 -20.96 9.07 -11.96
N ASN A 18 -20.72 8.62 -10.73
CA ASN A 18 -20.00 7.38 -10.51
C ASN A 18 -20.83 6.15 -10.97
N PRO A 19 -20.17 5.10 -11.47
CA PRO A 19 -20.83 3.84 -11.74
C PRO A 19 -21.56 3.30 -10.51
N ARG A 20 -22.80 2.82 -10.71
CA ARG A 20 -23.65 2.32 -9.62
C ARG A 20 -22.96 1.30 -8.71
N VAL A 21 -22.15 0.41 -9.29
CA VAL A 21 -21.40 -0.60 -8.52
C VAL A 21 -20.42 0.06 -7.53
N ASN A 22 -19.81 1.15 -7.90
CA ASN A 22 -18.90 1.88 -7.04
C ASN A 22 -19.63 2.56 -5.88
N LEU A 23 -20.79 3.16 -6.15
CA LEU A 23 -21.64 3.76 -5.12
C LEU A 23 -22.18 2.69 -4.14
N MET A 24 -22.55 1.51 -4.63
CA MET A 24 -22.95 0.39 -3.77
C MET A 24 -21.81 -0.06 -2.86
N VAL A 25 -20.61 -0.23 -3.40
CA VAL A 25 -19.42 -0.61 -2.60
C VAL A 25 -19.09 0.45 -1.57
N LEU A 26 -19.14 1.74 -1.93
CA LEU A 26 -18.94 2.82 -0.97
C LEU A 26 -20.01 2.81 0.12
N SER A 27 -21.29 2.69 -0.26
CA SER A 27 -22.41 2.61 0.68
C SER A 27 -22.25 1.49 1.70
N GLU A 28 -21.87 0.30 1.25
CA GLU A 28 -21.58 -0.85 2.13
C GLU A 28 -20.44 -0.54 3.11
N ARG A 29 -19.39 0.12 2.62
CA ARG A 29 -18.20 0.42 3.42
C ARG A 29 -18.39 1.50 4.47
N ILE A 30 -19.33 2.41 4.27
CA ILE A 30 -19.67 3.47 5.25
C ILE A 30 -20.99 3.20 5.97
N ASP A 31 -21.40 1.93 6.03
CA ASP A 31 -22.57 1.43 6.76
C ASP A 31 -23.90 2.08 6.33
N ILE A 32 -24.09 2.26 5.04
CA ILE A 32 -25.38 2.68 4.47
C ILE A 32 -26.20 1.48 4.07
N VAL A 33 -27.41 1.39 4.59
CA VAL A 33 -28.40 0.37 4.17
C VAL A 33 -29.02 0.78 2.84
N PHE A 34 -28.92 -0.08 1.84
CA PHE A 34 -29.50 0.13 0.51
C PHE A 34 -30.10 -1.15 -0.06
N HIS A 35 -30.92 -1.00 -1.10
CA HIS A 35 -31.48 -2.11 -1.87
C HIS A 35 -30.74 -2.27 -3.20
N GLU A 36 -30.66 -3.51 -3.69
CA GLU A 36 -29.95 -3.80 -4.94
C GLU A 36 -30.51 -3.12 -6.18
N ASP A 37 -31.74 -2.65 -6.16
CA ASP A 37 -32.43 -1.96 -7.26
C ASP A 37 -32.45 -0.43 -7.14
N GLU A 38 -31.79 0.15 -6.12
CA GLU A 38 -31.71 1.60 -5.97
C GLU A 38 -30.93 2.24 -7.12
N SER A 39 -31.37 3.45 -7.52
CA SER A 39 -30.70 4.24 -8.55
C SER A 39 -29.40 4.88 -8.05
N GLU A 40 -28.53 5.28 -9.00
CA GLU A 40 -27.31 6.04 -8.68
C GLU A 40 -27.61 7.31 -7.87
N VAL A 41 -28.69 8.01 -8.22
CA VAL A 41 -29.11 9.24 -7.52
C VAL A 41 -29.50 8.94 -6.07
N SER A 42 -30.31 7.88 -5.84
CA SER A 42 -30.71 7.50 -4.49
C SER A 42 -29.53 7.07 -3.62
N LEU A 43 -28.56 6.34 -4.18
CA LEU A 43 -27.33 6.00 -3.48
C LEU A 43 -26.49 7.25 -3.18
N ALA A 44 -26.35 8.16 -4.16
CA ALA A 44 -25.62 9.41 -4.00
C ALA A 44 -26.23 10.32 -2.91
N GLU A 45 -27.57 10.40 -2.83
CA GLU A 45 -28.28 11.12 -1.76
C GLU A 45 -27.92 10.57 -0.38
N LYS A 46 -27.98 9.27 -0.19
CA LYS A 46 -27.64 8.61 1.08
C LYS A 46 -26.17 8.79 1.46
N ILE A 47 -25.26 8.70 0.46
CA ILE A 47 -23.82 8.93 0.68
C ILE A 47 -23.58 10.37 1.09
N ALA A 48 -24.18 11.33 0.39
CA ALA A 48 -24.04 12.76 0.70
C ALA A 48 -24.55 13.06 2.12
N GLU A 49 -25.74 12.57 2.50
CA GLU A 49 -26.31 12.72 3.83
C GLU A 49 -25.35 12.14 4.91
N LYS A 50 -24.82 10.93 4.70
CA LYS A 50 -23.89 10.29 5.62
C LYS A 50 -22.60 11.10 5.79
N LEU A 51 -22.04 11.64 4.68
CA LEU A 51 -20.83 12.45 4.73
C LEU A 51 -21.08 13.83 5.36
N TYR A 52 -22.26 14.43 5.18
CA TYR A 52 -22.65 15.66 5.87
C TYR A 52 -22.78 15.45 7.39
N ASP A 53 -23.37 14.33 7.78
CA ASP A 53 -23.54 13.99 9.21
C ASP A 53 -22.23 13.58 9.87
N THR A 54 -21.33 12.97 9.12
CA THR A 54 -20.06 12.41 9.63
C THR A 54 -18.89 12.79 8.72
N PRO A 55 -18.47 14.08 8.68
CA PRO A 55 -17.38 14.53 7.80
C PRO A 55 -16.03 13.84 8.03
N GLN A 56 -15.82 13.27 9.24
CA GLN A 56 -14.62 12.52 9.60
C GLN A 56 -14.42 11.25 8.72
N LEU A 57 -15.49 10.73 8.09
CA LEU A 57 -15.35 9.63 7.14
C LEU A 57 -14.47 10.02 5.95
N ILE A 58 -14.42 11.31 5.58
CA ILE A 58 -13.58 11.80 4.49
C ILE A 58 -12.10 11.56 4.79
N THR A 59 -11.67 11.74 6.04
CA THR A 59 -10.27 11.49 6.45
C THR A 59 -9.91 10.02 6.48
N LYS A 60 -10.90 9.14 6.64
CA LYS A 60 -10.71 7.69 6.52
C LYS A 60 -10.72 7.21 5.05
N LEU A 61 -11.39 7.93 4.17
CA LEU A 61 -11.52 7.60 2.74
C LEU A 61 -10.40 8.18 1.90
N LEU A 62 -9.97 9.42 2.14
CA LEU A 62 -8.95 10.10 1.35
C LEU A 62 -7.59 10.15 2.06
N GLN A 63 -6.54 10.05 1.27
CA GLN A 63 -5.16 10.27 1.72
C GLN A 63 -4.93 11.75 2.04
N GLN A 64 -3.93 12.03 2.87
CA GLN A 64 -3.57 13.39 3.25
C GLN A 64 -3.27 14.25 2.02
N GLU A 65 -2.49 13.74 1.09
CA GLU A 65 -2.11 14.42 -0.16
C GLU A 65 -3.33 14.79 -1.02
N ALA A 66 -4.34 13.88 -1.06
CA ALA A 66 -5.58 14.15 -1.78
C ALA A 66 -6.38 15.29 -1.13
N ILE A 67 -6.46 15.31 0.20
CA ILE A 67 -7.15 16.37 0.94
C ILE A 67 -6.40 17.69 0.84
N GLU A 68 -5.08 17.71 0.96
CA GLU A 68 -4.25 18.90 0.78
C GLU A 68 -4.43 19.50 -0.62
N PHE A 69 -4.43 18.67 -1.66
CA PHE A 69 -4.70 19.09 -3.02
C PHE A 69 -6.11 19.67 -3.19
N LEU A 70 -7.13 18.99 -2.65
CA LEU A 70 -8.51 19.46 -2.67
C LEU A 70 -8.65 20.84 -1.99
N LEU A 71 -8.06 20.99 -0.81
CA LEU A 71 -8.05 22.26 -0.08
C LEU A 71 -7.33 23.36 -0.86
N GLN A 72 -6.21 23.03 -1.51
CA GLN A 72 -5.50 23.97 -2.37
C GLN A 72 -6.35 24.39 -3.57
N CYS A 73 -7.03 23.46 -4.24
CA CYS A 73 -7.96 23.79 -5.32
C CYS A 73 -9.08 24.72 -4.85
N TRP A 74 -9.66 24.49 -3.68
CA TRP A 74 -10.71 25.32 -3.11
C TRP A 74 -10.23 26.71 -2.67
N ASP A 75 -8.97 26.85 -2.26
CA ASP A 75 -8.36 28.16 -1.94
C ASP A 75 -7.99 28.98 -3.18
N MET A 76 -7.67 28.32 -4.30
CA MET A 76 -7.15 28.95 -5.54
C MET A 76 -8.23 29.12 -6.62
N GLU A 77 -9.48 29.25 -6.25
CA GLU A 77 -10.60 29.45 -7.18
C GLU A 77 -10.34 30.59 -8.19
N GLY A 78 -10.44 30.29 -9.48
CA GLY A 78 -10.17 31.23 -10.57
C GLY A 78 -8.71 31.38 -11.00
N GLU A 79 -7.78 30.67 -10.34
CA GLU A 79 -6.35 30.66 -10.66
C GLU A 79 -5.95 29.41 -11.47
N SER A 80 -4.75 29.43 -12.03
CA SER A 80 -4.20 28.27 -12.73
C SER A 80 -3.27 27.47 -11.80
N LEU A 81 -3.54 26.18 -11.65
CA LEU A 81 -2.74 25.27 -10.83
C LEU A 81 -1.76 24.47 -11.68
N ILE A 82 -0.52 24.35 -11.23
CA ILE A 82 0.43 23.38 -11.76
C ILE A 82 0.34 22.16 -10.86
N ALA A 83 -0.45 21.16 -11.27
CA ALA A 83 -0.55 19.91 -10.55
C ALA A 83 0.54 18.96 -11.04
N GLU A 84 1.61 18.81 -10.27
CA GLU A 84 2.48 17.63 -10.31
C GLU A 84 2.01 16.66 -9.21
N MET A 85 0.86 16.03 -9.40
CA MET A 85 0.38 15.01 -8.48
C MET A 85 0.43 13.63 -9.13
N TYR A 86 0.67 12.63 -8.29
CA TYR A 86 0.56 11.22 -8.66
C TYR A 86 -0.89 10.92 -9.05
N ALA A 87 -1.10 10.32 -10.21
CA ALA A 87 -2.42 10.12 -10.82
C ALA A 87 -3.45 9.42 -9.92
N ARG A 88 -2.97 8.67 -8.92
CA ARG A 88 -3.79 7.84 -8.05
C ARG A 88 -4.56 8.63 -6.98
N GLU A 89 -3.90 9.57 -6.32
CA GLU A 89 -4.53 10.43 -5.30
C GLU A 89 -5.56 11.34 -5.95
N ILE A 90 -5.31 11.76 -7.18
CA ILE A 90 -6.24 12.58 -7.97
C ILE A 90 -7.54 11.82 -8.27
N GLU A 91 -7.48 10.52 -8.58
CA GLU A 91 -8.67 9.70 -8.90
C GLU A 91 -9.62 9.51 -7.71
N GLN A 92 -9.11 9.59 -6.48
CA GLN A 92 -9.92 9.44 -5.26
C GLN A 92 -10.90 10.61 -5.08
N ILE A 93 -10.47 11.82 -5.41
CA ILE A 93 -11.24 13.05 -5.14
C ILE A 93 -12.50 13.15 -6.03
N PRO A 94 -12.43 12.92 -7.35
CA PRO A 94 -13.62 12.86 -8.21
C PRO A 94 -14.61 11.78 -7.80
N PHE A 95 -14.10 10.64 -7.33
CA PHE A 95 -14.94 9.54 -6.86
C PHE A 95 -15.87 9.97 -5.71
N LEU A 96 -15.42 10.88 -4.85
CA LEU A 96 -16.23 11.46 -3.77
C LEU A 96 -17.03 12.70 -4.19
N GLY A 97 -17.05 13.07 -5.48
CA GLY A 97 -17.85 14.17 -6.01
C GLY A 97 -17.36 15.56 -5.62
N PHE A 98 -16.14 15.70 -5.11
CA PHE A 98 -15.60 17.01 -4.67
C PHE A 98 -15.13 17.87 -5.82
N LEU A 99 -14.68 17.23 -6.88
CA LEU A 99 -14.28 17.87 -8.13
C LEU A 99 -14.44 16.89 -9.30
N SER A 100 -14.42 17.41 -10.52
CA SER A 100 -14.36 16.62 -11.75
C SER A 100 -13.37 17.26 -12.75
N TYR A 101 -13.03 16.52 -13.80
CA TYR A 101 -12.13 16.98 -14.84
C TYR A 101 -12.88 17.10 -16.15
N GLU A 102 -12.79 18.27 -16.81
CA GLU A 102 -13.27 18.49 -18.18
C GLU A 102 -12.15 19.14 -19.01
N ASP A 103 -11.70 18.48 -20.08
CA ASP A 103 -10.60 18.92 -20.93
C ASP A 103 -9.36 19.33 -20.11
N ASP A 104 -9.00 20.63 -20.14
CA ASP A 104 -7.87 21.20 -19.39
C ASP A 104 -8.31 21.91 -18.09
N SER A 105 -9.55 21.64 -17.61
CA SER A 105 -10.12 22.30 -16.43
C SER A 105 -10.42 21.32 -15.29
N ILE A 106 -10.25 21.82 -14.06
CA ILE A 106 -10.72 21.19 -12.83
C ILE A 106 -12.01 21.89 -12.43
N LEU A 107 -13.10 21.17 -12.41
CA LEU A 107 -14.41 21.70 -12.00
C LEU A 107 -14.62 21.41 -10.51
N LEU A 108 -14.69 22.45 -9.69
CA LEU A 108 -14.92 22.33 -8.25
C LEU A 108 -16.41 22.28 -7.94
N ASN A 109 -16.80 21.33 -7.10
CA ASN A 109 -18.14 21.31 -6.55
C ASN A 109 -18.25 22.32 -5.38
N ILE A 110 -18.99 23.40 -5.59
CA ILE A 110 -19.14 24.50 -4.62
C ILE A 110 -19.97 24.07 -3.41
N GLU A 111 -21.00 23.26 -3.61
CA GLU A 111 -21.81 22.75 -2.49
C GLU A 111 -20.96 21.87 -1.57
N ALA A 112 -20.08 21.03 -2.11
CA ALA A 112 -19.13 20.25 -1.32
C ALA A 112 -18.13 21.17 -0.60
N LYS A 113 -17.60 22.21 -1.25
CA LYS A 113 -16.75 23.21 -0.63
C LYS A 113 -17.43 23.86 0.58
N ASP A 114 -18.64 24.36 0.39
CA ASP A 114 -19.39 25.05 1.45
C ASP A 114 -19.63 24.14 2.69
N ASN A 115 -19.83 22.86 2.46
CA ASN A 115 -20.10 21.91 3.54
C ASN A 115 -18.85 21.36 4.24
N PHE A 116 -17.74 21.14 3.50
CA PHE A 116 -16.61 20.38 4.03
C PHE A 116 -15.34 21.20 4.26
N PHE A 117 -15.16 22.34 3.58
CA PHE A 117 -13.89 23.09 3.58
C PHE A 117 -13.41 23.47 4.99
N PHE A 118 -14.26 24.08 5.81
CA PHE A 118 -13.86 24.48 7.16
C PHE A 118 -13.66 23.29 8.08
N SER A 119 -14.42 22.22 7.89
CA SER A 119 -14.25 20.97 8.65
C SER A 119 -12.89 20.34 8.34
N LEU A 120 -12.55 20.21 7.06
CA LEU A 120 -11.28 19.61 6.62
C LEU A 120 -10.05 20.44 7.01
N LYS A 121 -10.17 21.77 7.10
CA LYS A 121 -9.11 22.67 7.61
C LYS A 121 -9.00 22.70 9.15
N SER A 122 -9.90 22.08 9.86
CA SER A 122 -9.86 22.11 11.33
C SER A 122 -8.61 21.37 11.83
N ARG A 123 -8.01 21.89 12.92
CA ARG A 123 -6.81 21.29 13.53
C ARG A 123 -7.02 19.82 13.88
N ARG A 124 -8.17 19.47 14.40
CA ARG A 124 -8.51 18.09 14.75
C ARG A 124 -8.45 17.17 13.54
N VAL A 125 -9.04 17.59 12.42
CA VAL A 125 -9.05 16.80 11.19
C VAL A 125 -7.63 16.65 10.61
N GLN A 126 -6.81 17.69 10.69
CA GLN A 126 -5.41 17.62 10.25
C GLN A 126 -4.59 16.65 11.12
N GLU A 127 -4.79 16.64 12.44
CA GLU A 127 -4.16 15.67 13.34
C GLU A 127 -4.62 14.22 13.02
N GLU A 128 -5.91 13.99 12.74
CA GLU A 128 -6.46 12.69 12.30
C GLU A 128 -5.88 12.24 10.95
N LEU A 129 -5.62 13.15 10.02
CA LEU A 129 -4.98 12.87 8.73
C LEU A 129 -3.52 12.46 8.88
N GLU A 130 -2.76 13.15 9.71
CA GLU A 130 -1.35 12.81 9.98
C GLU A 130 -1.25 11.41 10.60
N GLU A 131 -2.12 11.07 11.56
CA GLU A 131 -2.18 9.73 12.15
C GLU A 131 -2.61 8.67 11.14
N GLY A 132 -3.62 8.96 10.30
CA GLY A 132 -4.06 8.07 9.23
C GLY A 132 -2.95 7.79 8.21
N THR A 133 -2.21 8.81 7.79
CA THR A 133 -1.06 8.67 6.89
C THR A 133 0.07 7.86 7.53
N ARG A 134 0.32 8.08 8.83
CA ARG A 134 1.28 7.30 9.60
C ARG A 134 0.90 5.81 9.60
N LEU A 135 -0.35 5.49 9.90
CA LEU A 135 -0.87 4.12 9.90
C LEU A 135 -0.85 3.49 8.50
N GLU A 136 -1.22 4.23 7.48
CA GLU A 136 -1.20 3.77 6.08
C GLU A 136 0.21 3.39 5.63
N ASN A 137 1.21 4.21 5.93
CA ASN A 137 2.60 3.93 5.60
C ASN A 137 3.11 2.66 6.32
N ILE A 138 2.72 2.45 7.57
CA ILE A 138 3.04 1.20 8.28
C ILE A 138 2.42 0.00 7.56
N LEU A 139 1.14 0.06 7.22
CA LEU A 139 0.44 -1.01 6.51
C LEU A 139 1.06 -1.33 5.15
N PHE A 140 1.47 -0.31 4.38
CA PHE A 140 2.19 -0.52 3.12
C PHE A 140 3.56 -1.16 3.33
N GLY A 141 4.30 -0.74 4.35
CA GLY A 141 5.57 -1.38 4.72
C GLY A 141 5.39 -2.84 5.13
N MET A 142 4.36 -3.14 5.93
CA MET A 142 4.00 -4.50 6.31
C MET A 142 3.61 -5.35 5.09
N LEU A 143 2.79 -4.81 4.18
CA LEU A 143 2.42 -5.49 2.94
C LEU A 143 3.62 -5.75 2.04
N PHE A 144 4.57 -4.82 1.98
CA PHE A 144 5.80 -4.98 1.23
C PHE A 144 6.70 -6.08 1.80
N LEU A 145 6.77 -6.20 3.14
CA LEU A 145 7.62 -7.20 3.81
C LEU A 145 7.04 -8.60 3.83
N TYR A 146 5.74 -8.70 4.10
CA TYR A 146 5.10 -9.98 4.39
C TYR A 146 4.28 -10.53 3.20
N GLY A 147 3.91 -9.68 2.26
CA GLY A 147 3.11 -10.02 1.09
C GLY A 147 1.66 -10.38 1.41
N ILE A 148 1.44 -11.24 2.39
CA ILE A 148 0.10 -11.65 2.89
C ILE A 148 0.12 -11.59 4.40
N LEU A 149 -0.93 -11.03 5.00
CA LEU A 149 -1.12 -10.91 6.44
C LEU A 149 -2.53 -11.37 6.83
N ASP A 150 -2.64 -12.11 7.91
CA ASP A 150 -3.92 -12.25 8.62
C ASP A 150 -4.26 -10.89 9.24
N ILE A 151 -5.47 -10.35 8.97
CA ILE A 151 -5.85 -9.00 9.44
C ILE A 151 -5.82 -8.95 10.97
N TYR A 152 -6.23 -10.00 11.65
CA TYR A 152 -6.17 -10.07 13.11
C TYR A 152 -4.73 -9.94 13.64
N GLU A 153 -3.80 -10.72 13.08
CA GLU A 153 -2.38 -10.64 13.44
C GLU A 153 -1.79 -9.26 13.11
N CYS A 154 -2.16 -8.69 11.95
CA CYS A 154 -1.74 -7.36 11.54
C CYS A 154 -2.19 -6.29 12.56
N CYS A 155 -3.48 -6.29 12.93
CA CYS A 155 -4.03 -5.38 13.93
C CYS A 155 -3.34 -5.56 15.28
N GLN A 156 -3.11 -6.80 15.71
CA GLN A 156 -2.41 -7.08 16.96
C GLN A 156 -0.98 -6.52 16.95
N MET A 157 -0.23 -6.69 15.87
CA MET A 157 1.12 -6.14 15.71
C MET A 157 1.13 -4.62 15.82
N ILE A 158 0.16 -3.96 15.20
CA ILE A 158 0.03 -2.49 15.21
C ILE A 158 -0.34 -1.99 16.62
N GLN A 159 -1.30 -2.64 17.30
CA GLN A 159 -1.72 -2.27 18.64
C GLN A 159 -0.60 -2.45 19.67
N GLU A 160 0.12 -3.54 19.63
CA GLU A 160 1.15 -3.86 20.63
C GLU A 160 2.34 -2.89 20.60
N GLU A 161 2.70 -2.37 19.44
CA GLU A 161 3.97 -1.68 19.26
C GLU A 161 3.84 -0.20 18.84
N MET A 162 2.73 0.20 18.18
CA MET A 162 2.68 1.48 17.48
C MET A 162 1.45 2.33 17.81
N PHE A 163 0.26 1.70 17.95
CA PHE A 163 -1.02 2.39 18.21
C PHE A 163 -1.82 1.66 19.29
N PRO A 164 -1.37 1.68 20.55
CA PRO A 164 -2.05 0.95 21.64
C PRO A 164 -3.44 1.52 21.98
N GLU A 165 -3.75 2.73 21.54
CA GLU A 165 -5.04 3.41 21.73
C GLU A 165 -6.12 2.98 20.75
N LEU A 166 -5.75 2.44 19.56
CA LEU A 166 -6.72 2.00 18.56
C LEU A 166 -7.26 0.61 18.90
N THR A 167 -8.55 0.45 18.71
CA THR A 167 -9.23 -0.85 18.86
C THR A 167 -9.04 -1.70 17.59
N TYR A 168 -9.31 -3.00 17.70
CA TYR A 168 -9.31 -3.89 16.55
C TYR A 168 -10.28 -3.43 15.46
N ASP A 169 -11.50 -3.06 15.86
CA ASP A 169 -12.55 -2.63 14.92
C ASP A 169 -12.17 -1.35 14.17
N GLU A 170 -11.53 -0.39 14.82
CA GLU A 170 -11.04 0.82 14.17
C GLU A 170 -9.91 0.54 13.17
N LEU A 171 -8.99 -0.37 13.50
CA LEU A 171 -7.92 -0.79 12.59
C LEU A 171 -8.46 -1.59 11.40
N GLU A 172 -9.40 -2.53 11.63
CA GLU A 172 -10.04 -3.28 10.56
C GLU A 172 -10.83 -2.35 9.63
N GLU A 173 -11.62 -1.42 10.16
CA GLU A 173 -12.33 -0.40 9.38
C GLU A 173 -11.34 0.42 8.54
N PHE A 174 -10.24 0.89 9.15
CA PHE A 174 -9.22 1.65 8.45
C PHE A 174 -8.61 0.84 7.28
N ILE A 175 -8.24 -0.41 7.51
CA ILE A 175 -7.72 -1.31 6.47
C ILE A 175 -8.72 -1.45 5.32
N LEU A 176 -9.99 -1.65 5.64
CA LEU A 176 -11.04 -1.84 4.63
C LEU A 176 -11.29 -0.57 3.82
N LEU A 177 -11.32 0.60 4.45
CA LEU A 177 -11.59 1.88 3.80
C LEU A 177 -10.37 2.43 3.05
N ARG A 178 -9.18 2.36 3.66
CA ARG A 178 -7.98 3.00 3.11
C ARG A 178 -7.18 2.08 2.17
N ILE A 179 -7.10 0.81 2.48
CA ILE A 179 -6.25 -0.11 1.73
C ILE A 179 -7.05 -0.94 0.72
N VAL A 180 -8.15 -1.55 1.16
CA VAL A 180 -8.93 -2.46 0.32
C VAL A 180 -9.84 -1.72 -0.65
N PHE A 181 -10.56 -0.70 -0.18
CA PHE A 181 -11.48 0.06 -1.03
C PHE A 181 -10.76 0.69 -2.23
N TRP A 182 -9.61 1.33 -2.01
CA TRP A 182 -8.78 1.91 -3.08
C TRP A 182 -7.90 0.89 -3.79
N GLN A 183 -8.11 -0.39 -3.52
CA GLN A 183 -7.39 -1.48 -4.17
C GLN A 183 -5.85 -1.41 -4.01
N SER A 184 -5.36 -0.79 -2.95
CA SER A 184 -3.95 -0.81 -2.59
C SER A 184 -3.50 -2.16 -2.07
N GLY A 185 -4.43 -2.90 -1.47
CA GLY A 185 -4.33 -4.30 -1.08
C GLY A 185 -5.51 -5.11 -1.59
N ILE A 186 -5.43 -6.42 -1.46
CA ILE A 186 -6.45 -7.37 -1.89
C ILE A 186 -6.96 -8.10 -0.65
N LEU A 187 -8.28 -8.04 -0.44
CA LEU A 187 -8.92 -8.80 0.63
C LEU A 187 -9.17 -10.24 0.16
N LEU A 188 -8.69 -11.20 0.93
CA LEU A 188 -8.89 -12.62 0.72
C LEU A 188 -9.57 -13.22 1.95
N ARG A 189 -10.26 -14.32 1.77
CA ARG A 189 -10.80 -15.11 2.88
C ARG A 189 -10.09 -16.44 2.97
N ASN A 190 -9.53 -16.73 4.15
CA ASN A 190 -8.95 -18.03 4.45
C ASN A 190 -10.07 -19.07 4.49
N GLN A 191 -10.02 -20.06 3.60
CA GLN A 191 -11.04 -21.11 3.48
C GLN A 191 -11.05 -22.08 4.67
N MET A 192 -9.96 -22.19 5.43
CA MET A 192 -9.84 -23.14 6.55
C MET A 192 -10.46 -22.62 7.85
N ASN A 193 -10.32 -21.31 8.12
CA ASN A 193 -10.77 -20.72 9.40
C ASN A 193 -11.64 -19.45 9.22
N SER A 194 -12.02 -19.14 7.97
CA SER A 194 -12.83 -17.96 7.61
C SER A 194 -12.23 -16.60 7.98
N ARG A 195 -10.97 -16.52 8.43
CA ARG A 195 -10.30 -15.26 8.73
C ARG A 195 -10.05 -14.44 7.47
N LEU A 196 -10.02 -13.14 7.62
CA LEU A 196 -9.70 -12.20 6.55
C LEU A 196 -8.18 -12.06 6.44
N LEU A 197 -7.70 -12.10 5.20
CA LEU A 197 -6.30 -11.90 4.86
C LEU A 197 -6.18 -10.65 4.00
N LEU A 198 -5.18 -9.84 4.27
CA LEU A 198 -4.78 -8.72 3.44
C LEU A 198 -3.56 -9.14 2.62
N ALA A 199 -3.63 -9.03 1.29
CA ALA A 199 -2.54 -9.40 0.40
C ALA A 199 -2.05 -8.21 -0.42
N SER A 200 -0.74 -8.13 -0.60
CA SER A 200 -0.10 -7.21 -1.55
C SER A 200 -0.42 -7.63 -2.99
N ARG A 201 -0.49 -6.63 -3.87
CA ARG A 201 -0.59 -6.86 -5.32
C ARG A 201 0.69 -7.44 -5.93
N GLU A 202 1.82 -7.23 -5.27
CA GLU A 202 3.13 -7.73 -5.68
C GLU A 202 3.27 -9.26 -5.49
N VAL A 203 2.36 -9.90 -4.75
CA VAL A 203 2.36 -11.35 -4.56
C VAL A 203 1.80 -12.05 -5.79
N GLU A 204 2.65 -12.71 -6.55
CA GLU A 204 2.30 -13.39 -7.80
C GLU A 204 1.44 -14.65 -7.54
N ASN A 205 1.86 -15.51 -6.62
CA ASN A 205 1.15 -16.74 -6.26
C ASN A 205 0.73 -16.73 -4.77
N ARG A 206 -0.40 -16.08 -4.49
CA ARG A 206 -0.92 -15.92 -3.12
C ARG A 206 -1.19 -17.23 -2.42
N ASN A 207 -1.69 -18.22 -3.14
CA ASN A 207 -1.98 -19.54 -2.55
C ASN A 207 -0.69 -20.25 -2.13
N GLU A 208 0.34 -20.19 -2.95
CA GLU A 208 1.64 -20.79 -2.65
C GLU A 208 2.28 -20.14 -1.41
N VAL A 209 2.35 -18.81 -1.39
CA VAL A 209 2.86 -18.07 -0.24
C VAL A 209 2.09 -18.40 1.03
N PHE A 210 0.75 -18.42 0.95
CA PHE A 210 -0.11 -18.76 2.08
C PHE A 210 0.14 -20.19 2.59
N ILE A 211 0.25 -21.18 1.70
CA ILE A 211 0.55 -22.57 2.09
C ILE A 211 1.91 -22.63 2.74
N GLN A 212 2.94 -22.03 2.16
CA GLN A 212 4.30 -22.09 2.67
C GLN A 212 4.43 -21.48 4.06
N TRP A 213 3.90 -20.26 4.31
CA TRP A 213 4.00 -19.70 5.66
C TRP A 213 3.07 -20.36 6.67
N SER A 214 1.96 -20.98 6.22
CA SER A 214 1.11 -21.77 7.11
C SER A 214 1.78 -23.06 7.60
N LEU A 215 2.71 -23.63 6.82
CA LEU A 215 3.52 -24.78 7.21
C LEU A 215 4.67 -24.41 8.16
N ARG A 216 4.93 -23.12 8.36
CA ARG A 216 5.99 -22.61 9.23
C ARG A 216 5.40 -22.11 10.55
N GLU A 217 4.77 -23.03 11.30
CA GLU A 217 4.27 -22.77 12.66
C GLU A 217 5.41 -22.48 13.65
N ASP A 218 6.62 -22.97 13.32
CA ASP A 218 7.86 -22.72 14.05
C ASP A 218 8.33 -21.26 13.97
N LEU A 219 7.87 -20.49 12.97
CA LEU A 219 8.27 -19.10 12.72
C LEU A 219 7.18 -18.13 13.17
N SER A 220 7.54 -17.21 14.08
CA SER A 220 6.74 -16.01 14.35
C SER A 220 6.93 -14.98 13.23
N TRP A 221 6.01 -14.00 13.14
CA TRP A 221 6.23 -12.84 12.29
C TRP A 221 7.44 -12.05 12.79
N LYS A 222 8.41 -11.77 11.92
CA LYS A 222 9.53 -10.91 12.26
C LYS A 222 9.00 -9.49 12.48
N ARG A 223 9.37 -8.88 13.60
CA ARG A 223 8.96 -7.52 13.95
C ARG A 223 9.97 -6.52 13.42
N TYR A 224 9.47 -5.41 12.92
CA TYR A 224 10.25 -4.28 12.44
C TYR A 224 9.77 -3.02 13.18
N SER A 225 10.61 -2.03 13.32
CA SER A 225 10.24 -0.75 13.89
C SER A 225 9.28 0.02 12.97
N GLU A 226 8.54 0.95 13.55
CA GLU A 226 7.66 1.85 12.79
C GLU A 226 8.39 2.58 11.66
N ASP A 227 9.62 3.06 11.95
CA ASP A 227 10.43 3.78 10.97
C ASP A 227 10.87 2.88 9.80
N GLU A 228 11.16 1.61 10.07
CA GLU A 228 11.47 0.63 9.01
C GLU A 228 10.26 0.39 8.11
N TYR A 229 9.06 0.20 8.67
CA TYR A 229 7.84 0.05 7.87
C TYR A 229 7.57 1.28 7.01
N LYS A 230 7.63 2.49 7.59
CA LYS A 230 7.42 3.75 6.86
C LYS A 230 8.42 3.94 5.72
N ASN A 231 9.70 3.68 5.98
CA ASN A 231 10.74 3.80 4.97
C ASN A 231 10.51 2.83 3.80
N LEU A 232 10.05 1.62 4.08
CA LEU A 232 9.71 0.63 3.05
C LEU A 232 8.50 1.07 2.21
N ALA A 233 7.47 1.62 2.83
CA ALA A 233 6.31 2.17 2.13
C ALA A 233 6.69 3.28 1.14
N LEU A 234 7.61 4.16 1.52
CA LEU A 234 8.12 5.25 0.69
C LEU A 234 9.13 4.80 -0.39
N GLY A 235 9.45 3.51 -0.46
CA GLY A 235 10.40 2.95 -1.41
C GLY A 235 11.87 3.21 -1.09
N ASN A 236 12.17 3.91 0.01
CA ASN A 236 13.53 4.24 0.41
C ASN A 236 14.18 3.16 1.30
N GLY A 237 13.36 2.34 1.97
CA GLY A 237 13.82 1.39 2.98
C GLY A 237 14.65 0.24 2.43
N ILE A 238 14.41 -0.18 1.19
CA ILE A 238 15.20 -1.24 0.55
C ILE A 238 16.67 -0.82 0.35
N GLY A 239 16.96 0.48 0.24
CA GLY A 239 18.31 1.01 0.08
C GLY A 239 19.24 0.70 1.26
N GLY A 240 18.69 0.37 2.44
CA GLY A 240 19.45 -0.07 3.61
C GLY A 240 19.73 -1.58 3.67
N TRP A 241 19.20 -2.38 2.76
CA TRP A 241 19.44 -3.82 2.73
C TRP A 241 20.78 -4.14 2.07
N ASP A 242 21.48 -5.14 2.62
CA ASP A 242 22.80 -5.56 2.14
C ASP A 242 22.75 -5.98 0.66
N GLY A 243 23.62 -5.36 -0.15
CA GLY A 243 23.74 -5.61 -1.58
C GLY A 243 22.84 -4.74 -2.47
N ILE A 244 21.87 -4.00 -1.93
CA ILE A 244 21.02 -3.08 -2.72
C ILE A 244 21.81 -1.89 -3.25
N PRO A 245 22.61 -1.16 -2.45
CA PRO A 245 23.42 -0.05 -2.95
C PRO A 245 24.37 -0.48 -4.07
N GLU A 246 25.04 -1.60 -3.89
CA GLU A 246 25.99 -2.14 -4.86
C GLU A 246 25.27 -2.58 -6.16
N LEU A 247 24.09 -3.18 -6.04
CA LEU A 247 23.28 -3.54 -7.20
C LEU A 247 22.79 -2.29 -7.94
N TYR A 248 22.30 -1.29 -7.20
CA TYR A 248 21.84 -0.02 -7.78
C TYR A 248 22.96 0.64 -8.59
N ASP A 249 24.15 0.78 -8.00
CA ASP A 249 25.32 1.36 -8.67
C ASP A 249 25.75 0.55 -9.89
N PHE A 250 25.71 -0.77 -9.80
CA PHE A 250 26.03 -1.65 -10.91
C PHE A 250 25.05 -1.47 -12.08
N VAL A 251 23.74 -1.48 -11.81
CA VAL A 251 22.68 -1.29 -12.81
C VAL A 251 22.78 0.09 -13.44
N MET A 252 22.96 1.13 -12.64
CA MET A 252 23.13 2.51 -13.11
C MET A 252 24.32 2.66 -14.07
N LYS A 253 25.40 1.97 -13.81
CA LYS A 253 26.63 2.09 -14.59
C LYS A 253 26.64 1.24 -15.85
N ASN A 254 25.99 0.08 -15.84
CA ASN A 254 26.21 -0.95 -16.86
C ASN A 254 24.94 -1.33 -17.66
N ILE A 255 23.73 -0.99 -17.17
CA ILE A 255 22.47 -1.44 -17.76
C ILE A 255 21.58 -0.26 -18.15
N GLU A 256 21.29 0.66 -17.23
CA GLU A 256 20.35 1.77 -17.42
C GLU A 256 20.84 2.99 -16.67
N ASN A 257 20.78 4.17 -17.28
CA ASN A 257 21.27 5.42 -16.70
C ASN A 257 20.16 6.35 -16.15
N ASP A 258 18.91 5.97 -16.33
CA ASP A 258 17.75 6.67 -15.77
C ASP A 258 17.49 6.16 -14.35
N GLN A 259 17.59 7.05 -13.35
CA GLN A 259 17.45 6.69 -11.93
C GLN A 259 16.12 6.01 -11.61
N TYR A 260 15.03 6.46 -12.22
CA TYR A 260 13.72 5.87 -12.00
C TYR A 260 13.65 4.44 -12.53
N LYS A 261 14.15 4.21 -13.76
CA LYS A 261 14.19 2.86 -14.35
C LYS A 261 15.13 1.92 -13.57
N VAL A 262 16.29 2.42 -13.11
CA VAL A 262 17.19 1.66 -12.24
C VAL A 262 16.47 1.20 -10.99
N MET A 263 15.76 2.11 -10.30
CA MET A 263 14.98 1.76 -9.11
C MET A 263 13.92 0.71 -9.42
N MET A 264 13.23 0.81 -10.56
CA MET A 264 12.25 -0.19 -11.00
C MET A 264 12.87 -1.57 -11.25
N ILE A 265 14.07 -1.63 -11.85
CA ILE A 265 14.82 -2.89 -12.05
C ILE A 265 15.18 -3.51 -10.70
N VAL A 266 15.76 -2.72 -9.78
CA VAL A 266 16.15 -3.17 -8.45
C VAL A 266 14.92 -3.65 -7.66
N LYS A 267 13.83 -2.86 -7.63
CA LYS A 267 12.58 -3.23 -6.96
C LYS A 267 11.99 -4.52 -7.54
N SER A 268 11.97 -4.65 -8.87
CA SER A 268 11.48 -5.87 -9.54
C SER A 268 12.28 -7.11 -9.12
N LEU A 269 13.60 -7.00 -8.99
CA LEU A 269 14.45 -8.11 -8.53
C LEU A 269 14.12 -8.47 -7.07
N VAL A 270 13.99 -7.48 -6.19
CA VAL A 270 13.60 -7.69 -4.79
C VAL A 270 12.27 -8.42 -4.70
N VAL A 271 11.25 -7.95 -5.42
CA VAL A 271 9.90 -8.57 -5.42
C VAL A 271 9.95 -10.02 -5.91
N LYS A 272 10.76 -10.33 -6.93
CA LYS A 272 10.94 -11.71 -7.41
C LYS A 272 11.57 -12.62 -6.34
N ILE A 273 12.57 -12.11 -5.60
CA ILE A 273 13.16 -12.83 -4.46
C ILE A 273 12.11 -13.06 -3.38
N GLN A 274 11.34 -12.04 -3.02
CA GLN A 274 10.28 -12.10 -2.00
C GLN A 274 9.20 -13.13 -2.37
N ASN A 275 8.86 -13.25 -3.65
CA ASN A 275 7.94 -14.26 -4.17
C ASN A 275 8.52 -15.68 -4.17
N GLY A 276 9.80 -15.85 -3.82
CA GLY A 276 10.41 -17.16 -3.66
C GLY A 276 10.93 -17.78 -4.97
N LEU A 277 11.13 -17.00 -6.04
CA LEU A 277 11.79 -17.49 -7.24
C LEU A 277 13.16 -18.05 -6.88
N THR A 278 13.59 -19.07 -7.59
CA THR A 278 14.91 -19.68 -7.40
C THR A 278 16.04 -18.77 -7.87
N TYR A 279 17.23 -18.97 -7.32
CA TYR A 279 18.40 -18.21 -7.74
C TYR A 279 18.66 -18.32 -9.25
N GLU A 280 18.47 -19.51 -9.82
CA GLU A 280 18.66 -19.80 -11.25
C GLU A 280 17.65 -19.05 -12.12
N GLU A 281 16.36 -19.00 -11.74
CA GLU A 281 15.32 -18.26 -12.46
C GLU A 281 15.63 -16.77 -12.47
N ILE A 282 16.01 -16.21 -11.31
CA ILE A 282 16.34 -14.80 -11.18
C ILE A 282 17.58 -14.45 -11.99
N THR A 283 18.68 -15.19 -11.83
CA THR A 283 19.92 -14.91 -12.57
C THR A 283 19.72 -15.03 -14.07
N SER A 284 18.98 -16.04 -14.54
CA SER A 284 18.67 -16.20 -15.96
C SER A 284 17.91 -15.00 -16.52
N ALA A 285 16.95 -14.45 -15.76
CA ALA A 285 16.16 -13.30 -16.21
C ALA A 285 16.99 -12.01 -16.29
N TYR A 286 17.86 -11.76 -15.32
CA TYR A 286 18.58 -10.48 -15.20
C TYR A 286 19.92 -10.46 -15.95
N VAL A 287 20.60 -11.59 -16.12
CA VAL A 287 21.82 -11.69 -16.94
C VAL A 287 21.54 -11.31 -18.39
N ASN A 288 20.34 -11.58 -18.89
CA ASN A 288 19.92 -11.20 -20.25
C ASN A 288 19.77 -9.67 -20.47
N LEU A 289 19.87 -8.86 -19.42
CA LEU A 289 19.96 -7.39 -19.54
C LEU A 289 21.35 -6.90 -19.96
N LEU A 290 22.35 -7.79 -19.91
CA LEU A 290 23.73 -7.54 -20.32
C LEU A 290 24.04 -8.23 -21.66
N ASP A 291 25.03 -7.74 -22.37
CA ASP A 291 25.51 -8.38 -23.60
C ASP A 291 26.02 -9.80 -23.31
N GLU A 292 25.74 -10.75 -24.22
CA GLU A 292 26.13 -12.15 -24.06
C GLU A 292 27.65 -12.34 -23.97
N GLU A 293 28.43 -11.43 -24.55
CA GLU A 293 29.90 -11.49 -24.59
C GLU A 293 30.52 -10.91 -23.27
N ASP A 294 29.76 -10.17 -22.47
CA ASP A 294 30.24 -9.51 -21.27
C ASP A 294 30.23 -10.42 -20.03
N LYS A 295 31.04 -11.45 -20.06
CA LYS A 295 31.11 -12.47 -19.00
C LYS A 295 31.53 -11.94 -17.64
N GLU A 296 32.32 -10.86 -17.60
CA GLU A 296 32.75 -10.27 -16.33
C GLU A 296 31.59 -9.57 -15.61
N HIS A 297 30.83 -8.69 -16.29
CA HIS A 297 29.69 -8.02 -15.70
C HIS A 297 28.56 -9.03 -15.38
N GLN A 298 28.35 -10.05 -16.20
CA GLN A 298 27.43 -11.15 -15.88
C GLN A 298 27.80 -11.85 -14.56
N ARG A 299 29.09 -12.14 -14.33
CA ARG A 299 29.58 -12.76 -13.10
C ARG A 299 29.35 -11.85 -11.89
N ILE A 300 29.68 -10.55 -12.01
CA ILE A 300 29.46 -9.57 -10.94
C ILE A 300 27.98 -9.48 -10.60
N LEU A 301 27.09 -9.37 -11.59
CA LEU A 301 25.64 -9.35 -11.39
C LEU A 301 25.14 -10.60 -10.66
N CYS A 302 25.63 -11.79 -11.04
CA CYS A 302 25.28 -13.03 -10.36
C CYS A 302 25.69 -13.03 -8.87
N GLU A 303 26.86 -12.46 -8.55
CA GLU A 303 27.34 -12.35 -7.17
C GLU A 303 26.46 -11.38 -6.35
N LEU A 304 26.08 -10.22 -6.92
CA LEU A 304 25.16 -9.27 -6.30
C LEU A 304 23.78 -9.91 -6.05
N ILE A 305 23.23 -10.58 -7.05
CA ILE A 305 21.96 -11.32 -6.91
C ILE A 305 22.08 -12.40 -5.82
N ARG A 306 23.22 -13.08 -5.69
CA ARG A 306 23.43 -14.09 -4.64
C ARG A 306 23.41 -13.49 -3.23
N THR A 307 23.95 -12.30 -3.06
CA THR A 307 23.89 -11.56 -1.79
C THR A 307 22.43 -11.26 -1.45
N LEU A 308 21.71 -10.62 -2.35
CA LEU A 308 20.30 -10.28 -2.17
C LEU A 308 19.41 -11.50 -1.94
N TYR A 309 19.68 -12.60 -2.65
CA TYR A 309 18.94 -13.86 -2.48
C TYR A 309 18.98 -14.40 -1.04
N LYS A 310 20.02 -14.06 -0.27
CA LYS A 310 20.20 -14.44 1.12
C LYS A 310 19.61 -13.43 2.11
N THR A 311 19.71 -12.15 1.77
CA THR A 311 19.45 -11.03 2.71
C THR A 311 18.10 -10.36 2.53
N VAL A 312 17.40 -10.60 1.42
CA VAL A 312 16.05 -10.08 1.20
C VAL A 312 15.02 -10.93 1.98
N PRO A 313 14.13 -10.30 2.76
CA PRO A 313 13.03 -10.98 3.43
C PRO A 313 12.08 -11.68 2.45
N LEU A 314 11.54 -12.84 2.83
CA LEU A 314 10.64 -13.63 2.00
C LEU A 314 9.21 -13.60 2.53
N TYR A 315 8.25 -13.54 1.63
CA TYR A 315 6.82 -13.64 1.98
C TYR A 315 6.50 -14.97 2.69
N SER A 316 7.03 -16.07 2.20
CA SER A 316 6.83 -17.40 2.77
C SER A 316 7.49 -17.62 4.13
N LEU A 317 8.42 -16.77 4.51
CA LEU A 317 9.15 -16.82 5.79
C LEU A 317 8.71 -15.70 6.77
N LYS A 318 7.50 -15.15 6.60
CA LYS A 318 6.94 -14.16 7.53
C LYS A 318 7.86 -12.96 7.79
N GLY A 319 8.54 -12.47 6.74
CA GLY A 319 9.46 -11.34 6.81
C GLY A 319 10.89 -11.68 7.24
N HIS A 320 11.20 -12.95 7.50
CA HIS A 320 12.58 -13.39 7.73
C HIS A 320 13.35 -13.58 6.42
N THR A 321 14.67 -13.45 6.50
CA THR A 321 15.58 -13.79 5.39
C THR A 321 15.94 -15.28 5.41
N ARG A 322 16.47 -15.79 4.30
CA ARG A 322 16.99 -17.17 4.27
C ARG A 322 18.12 -17.40 5.27
N THR A 323 19.01 -16.41 5.38
CA THR A 323 20.16 -16.51 6.31
C THR A 323 19.71 -16.63 7.76
N GLU A 324 18.76 -15.81 8.20
CA GLU A 324 18.23 -15.83 9.57
C GLU A 324 17.63 -17.21 9.92
N VAL A 325 16.82 -17.76 9.02
CA VAL A 325 16.18 -19.06 9.25
C VAL A 325 17.20 -20.21 9.25
N GLU A 326 18.26 -20.13 8.45
CA GLU A 326 19.34 -21.12 8.46
C GLU A 326 20.14 -21.06 9.77
N GLU A 327 20.44 -19.87 10.28
CA GLU A 327 21.15 -19.64 11.55
C GLU A 327 20.33 -20.15 12.74
N GLU A 328 19.05 -19.80 12.85
CA GLU A 328 18.16 -20.30 13.91
C GLU A 328 18.05 -21.83 13.90
N SER A 329 17.99 -22.43 12.71
CA SER A 329 17.95 -23.89 12.55
C SER A 329 19.24 -24.56 13.00
N GLN A 330 20.39 -23.91 12.83
CA GLN A 330 21.68 -24.41 13.31
C GLN A 330 21.78 -24.28 14.83
N GLU A 331 21.42 -23.15 15.41
CA GLU A 331 21.42 -22.94 16.87
C GLU A 331 20.52 -23.94 17.58
N ALA A 332 19.32 -24.18 17.07
CA ALA A 332 18.40 -25.17 17.62
C ALA A 332 19.01 -26.59 17.61
N ARG A 333 19.73 -26.97 16.56
CA ARG A 333 20.45 -28.26 16.47
C ARG A 333 21.60 -28.36 17.51
N PHE A 334 22.35 -27.26 17.72
CA PHE A 334 23.42 -27.22 18.71
C PHE A 334 22.89 -27.36 20.15
N HIS A 335 21.76 -26.73 20.47
CA HIS A 335 21.11 -26.86 21.78
C HIS A 335 20.61 -28.28 22.07
N VAL A 336 20.06 -28.97 21.09
CA VAL A 336 19.63 -30.36 21.20
C VAL A 336 20.82 -31.32 21.47
N ILE A 337 21.96 -31.04 20.83
CA ILE A 337 23.17 -31.87 21.01
C ILE A 337 23.80 -31.65 22.41
N GLN A 338 23.71 -30.44 22.98
CA GLN A 338 24.26 -30.15 24.31
C GLN A 338 23.31 -30.58 25.45
N GLY A 339 21.99 -30.49 25.26
CA GLY A 339 21.00 -30.95 26.26
C GLY A 339 20.82 -32.47 26.39
N GLY A 340 21.42 -33.26 25.54
CA GLY A 340 21.38 -34.73 25.57
C GLY A 340 22.49 -35.41 26.39
N LYS A 341 23.21 -34.66 27.24
CA LYS A 341 24.24 -35.17 28.14
C LYS A 341 23.91 -34.86 29.61
N GLU A 342 22.77 -35.27 30.08
CA GLU A 342 22.48 -35.47 31.51
C GLU A 342 21.99 -36.90 31.74
#